data_ef5749c7b007dd7f8bc527fe32c708b4
#
_entry.id   ef5749c7b007dd7f8bc527fe32c708b4
#
_cell.length_a   1.000
_cell.length_b   1.000
_cell.length_c   1.000
_cell.angle_alpha   90.00
_cell.angle_beta   90.00
_cell.angle_gamma   90.00
#
_symmetry.space_group_name_H-M   'P 1'
#
loop_
_entity.id
_entity.type
_entity.pdbx_description
1 polymer ?
#
loop_
_entity_poly.entity_id
_entity_poly.type
_entity_poly.pdbx_seq_one_letter_code
_entity_poly.pdbx_strand_id
1 'polypeptide(L)'
;MTTDWLPIVFVSLMGLSFLVYAILDGYDLGVGVLLPRNSQSQRDSMIYSIGPFWDANETWLVLAVGLLLIAFPVAHSIILQQLYLPVAVMLAGLIIRGVSFDFRTKAPSHEKTRWDLAFNLGSLMATLSQGYMLGQFITGFTSSIESTMFSLL
;
A
#
# COMPACT_ATOMS: atom_id res chain seq x y z
N MET A 1 -29.07 9.76 -22.39
CA MET A 1 -27.77 10.45 -22.58
C MET A 1 -27.24 11.07 -21.29
N THR A 2 -27.17 10.40 -20.14
CA THR A 2 -26.86 11.10 -18.87
C THR A 2 -25.95 10.36 -17.89
N THR A 3 -25.32 9.26 -18.28
CA THR A 3 -24.52 8.47 -17.32
C THR A 3 -23.09 8.17 -17.76
N ASP A 4 -22.66 8.63 -18.91
CA ASP A 4 -21.33 8.29 -19.44
C ASP A 4 -20.17 9.03 -18.73
N TRP A 5 -20.45 10.10 -18.00
CA TRP A 5 -19.44 10.84 -17.23
C TRP A 5 -19.15 10.24 -15.85
N LEU A 6 -20.09 9.49 -15.27
CA LEU A 6 -19.97 8.96 -13.92
C LEU A 6 -18.78 8.00 -13.76
N PRO A 7 -18.55 7.02 -14.65
CA PRO A 7 -17.35 6.19 -14.60
C PRO A 7 -16.04 6.99 -14.68
N ILE A 8 -16.03 8.05 -15.50
CA ILE A 8 -14.84 8.92 -15.64
C ILE A 8 -14.54 9.63 -14.32
N VAL A 9 -15.54 10.13 -13.61
CA VAL A 9 -15.36 10.76 -12.30
C VAL A 9 -14.82 9.76 -11.29
N PHE A 10 -15.39 8.55 -11.21
CA PHE A 10 -14.90 7.52 -10.28
C PHE A 10 -13.47 7.09 -10.58
N VAL A 11 -13.11 6.87 -11.85
CA VAL A 11 -11.72 6.57 -12.25
C VAL A 11 -10.78 7.71 -11.89
N SER A 12 -11.18 8.96 -12.10
CA SER A 12 -10.39 10.14 -11.77
C SER A 12 -10.16 10.27 -10.26
N LEU A 13 -11.20 10.07 -9.46
CA LEU A 13 -11.09 10.09 -7.99
C LEU A 13 -10.22 8.94 -7.47
N MET A 14 -10.37 7.75 -8.03
CA MET A 14 -9.53 6.60 -7.70
C MET A 14 -8.07 6.86 -8.06
N GLY A 15 -7.80 7.37 -9.26
CA GLY A 15 -6.45 7.73 -9.70
C GLY A 15 -5.82 8.80 -8.81
N LEU A 16 -6.60 9.83 -8.43
CA LEU A 16 -6.14 10.85 -7.48
C LEU A 16 -5.82 10.23 -6.12
N SER A 17 -6.66 9.34 -5.62
CA SER A 17 -6.45 8.68 -4.32
C SER A 17 -5.17 7.83 -4.34
N PHE A 18 -4.92 7.08 -5.41
CA PHE A 18 -3.67 6.33 -5.57
C PHE A 18 -2.44 7.25 -5.66
N LEU A 19 -2.55 8.38 -6.37
CA LEU A 19 -1.46 9.34 -6.49
C LEU A 19 -1.11 9.95 -5.13
N VAL A 20 -2.12 10.39 -4.37
CA VAL A 20 -1.93 10.96 -3.03
C VAL A 20 -1.35 9.91 -2.08
N TYR A 21 -1.87 8.67 -2.11
CA TYR A 21 -1.31 7.55 -1.37
C TYR A 21 0.17 7.33 -1.71
N ALA A 22 0.51 7.24 -2.99
CA ALA A 22 1.89 6.99 -3.43
C ALA A 22 2.87 8.07 -2.97
N ILE A 23 2.43 9.33 -2.88
CA ILE A 23 3.27 10.46 -2.42
C ILE A 23 3.40 10.43 -0.88
N LEU A 24 2.27 10.35 -0.16
CA LEU A 24 2.26 10.50 1.28
C LEU A 24 2.76 9.24 1.99
N ASP A 25 2.16 8.09 1.72
CA ASP A 25 2.60 6.84 2.33
C ASP A 25 3.93 6.34 1.74
N GLY A 26 4.25 6.69 0.50
CA GLY A 26 5.58 6.44 -0.08
C GLY A 26 6.71 7.09 0.72
N TYR A 27 6.50 8.29 1.26
CA TYR A 27 7.43 8.91 2.21
C TYR A 27 7.57 8.09 3.49
N ASP A 28 6.46 7.65 4.07
CA ASP A 28 6.43 6.88 5.31
C ASP A 28 7.08 5.48 5.13
N LEU A 29 6.83 4.83 4.01
CA LEU A 29 7.48 3.57 3.62
C LEU A 29 8.99 3.76 3.43
N GLY A 30 9.40 4.86 2.80
CA GLY A 30 10.80 5.23 2.63
C GLY A 30 11.52 5.40 3.97
N VAL A 31 10.89 6.08 4.93
CA VAL A 31 11.37 6.18 6.32
C VAL A 31 11.55 4.80 6.92
N GLY A 32 10.56 3.91 6.78
CA GLY A 32 10.62 2.55 7.31
C GLY A 32 11.76 1.71 6.72
N VAL A 33 11.98 1.80 5.43
CA VAL A 33 13.06 1.07 4.73
C VAL A 33 14.44 1.57 5.13
N LEU A 34 14.60 2.87 5.37
CA LEU A 34 15.89 3.47 5.70
C LEU A 34 16.21 3.45 7.20
N LEU A 35 15.22 3.21 8.06
CA LEU A 35 15.33 3.32 9.52
C LEU A 35 16.53 2.57 10.12
N PRO A 36 16.80 1.29 9.80
CA PRO A 36 17.85 0.51 10.45
C PRO A 36 19.27 1.01 10.19
N ARG A 37 19.47 1.82 9.12
CA ARG A 37 20.79 2.33 8.72
C ARG A 37 21.24 3.53 9.52
N ASN A 38 20.42 4.02 10.45
CA ASN A 38 20.62 5.29 11.13
C ASN A 38 20.94 5.08 12.62
N SER A 39 21.54 6.09 13.27
CA SER A 39 21.77 6.10 14.72
C SER A 39 20.45 6.18 15.48
N GLN A 40 20.43 5.83 16.76
CA GLN A 40 19.21 5.85 17.58
C GLN A 40 18.53 7.23 17.59
N SER A 41 19.30 8.30 17.71
CA SER A 41 18.77 9.67 17.69
C SER A 41 18.13 10.02 16.34
N GLN A 42 18.75 9.60 15.23
CA GLN A 42 18.18 9.80 13.89
C GLN A 42 16.88 9.01 13.71
N ARG A 43 16.85 7.75 14.17
CA ARG A 43 15.64 6.91 14.13
C ARG A 43 14.49 7.55 14.91
N ASP A 44 14.78 8.09 16.10
CA ASP A 44 13.76 8.77 16.90
C ASP A 44 13.22 10.01 16.15
N SER A 45 14.06 10.78 15.49
CA SER A 45 13.63 11.91 14.65
C SER A 45 12.82 11.48 13.43
N MET A 46 13.22 10.40 12.75
CA MET A 46 12.51 9.86 11.59
C MET A 46 11.10 9.38 11.98
N ILE A 47 10.97 8.62 13.06
CA ILE A 47 9.66 8.16 13.55
C ILE A 47 8.79 9.33 14.01
N TYR A 48 9.38 10.34 14.66
CA TYR A 48 8.64 11.53 15.06
C TYR A 48 8.08 12.31 13.85
N SER A 49 8.82 12.35 12.72
CA SER A 49 8.41 13.08 11.53
C SER A 49 7.16 12.51 10.85
N ILE A 50 6.95 11.20 10.92
CA ILE A 50 5.79 10.54 10.31
C ILE A 50 4.63 10.37 11.31
N GLY A 51 4.92 10.44 12.61
CA GLY A 51 3.99 10.13 13.69
C GLY A 51 2.60 10.73 13.58
N PRO A 52 2.46 12.03 13.27
CA PRO A 52 1.15 12.68 13.21
C PRO A 52 0.27 12.27 12.02
N PHE A 53 0.83 11.69 10.96
CA PHE A 53 0.15 11.57 9.67
C PHE A 53 0.15 10.16 9.05
N TRP A 54 0.99 9.23 9.50
CA TRP A 54 1.18 7.92 8.86
C TRP A 54 -0.13 7.13 8.71
N ASP A 55 -0.98 7.13 9.72
CA ASP A 55 -2.28 6.44 9.72
C ASP A 55 -3.26 7.09 8.72
N ALA A 56 -3.29 8.43 8.69
CA ALA A 56 -4.10 9.17 7.74
C ALA A 56 -3.64 8.96 6.29
N ASN A 57 -2.33 8.78 6.06
CA ASN A 57 -1.78 8.55 4.73
C ASN A 57 -2.23 7.20 4.15
N GLU A 58 -2.33 6.15 4.97
CA GLU A 58 -2.84 4.84 4.55
C GLU A 58 -4.32 4.86 4.16
N THR A 59 -5.12 5.79 4.68
CA THR A 59 -6.56 5.88 4.35
C THR A 59 -6.82 6.18 2.88
N TRP A 60 -5.90 6.81 2.16
CA TRP A 60 -6.01 7.06 0.73
C TRP A 60 -6.01 5.76 -0.09
N LEU A 61 -5.26 4.74 0.33
CA LEU A 61 -5.33 3.41 -0.27
C LEU A 61 -6.70 2.77 -0.05
N VAL A 62 -7.22 2.87 1.18
CA VAL A 62 -8.56 2.34 1.51
C VAL A 62 -9.63 3.02 0.67
N LEU A 63 -9.55 4.34 0.48
CA LEU A 63 -10.46 5.09 -0.38
C LEU A 63 -10.38 4.60 -1.84
N ALA A 64 -9.18 4.46 -2.40
CA ALA A 64 -9.00 4.00 -3.78
C ALA A 64 -9.58 2.60 -4.00
N VAL A 65 -9.32 1.65 -3.08
CA VAL A 65 -9.85 0.27 -3.15
C VAL A 65 -11.36 0.26 -2.94
N GLY A 66 -11.88 1.09 -2.03
CA GLY A 66 -13.32 1.25 -1.81
C GLY A 66 -14.05 1.78 -3.05
N LEU A 67 -13.49 2.78 -3.72
CA LEU A 67 -14.01 3.29 -4.99
C LEU A 67 -13.99 2.22 -6.09
N LEU A 68 -12.91 1.43 -6.18
CA LEU A 68 -12.82 0.32 -7.12
C LEU A 68 -13.91 -0.74 -6.86
N LEU A 69 -14.12 -1.10 -5.59
CA LEU A 69 -15.13 -2.08 -5.20
C LEU A 69 -16.55 -1.63 -5.52
N ILE A 70 -16.87 -0.35 -5.24
CA ILE A 70 -18.24 0.18 -5.39
C ILE A 70 -18.54 0.51 -6.85
N ALA A 71 -17.64 1.19 -7.54
CA ALA A 71 -17.86 1.66 -8.89
C ALA A 71 -17.57 0.61 -9.97
N PHE A 72 -16.62 -0.32 -9.70
CA PHE A 72 -16.14 -1.30 -10.67
C PHE A 72 -16.03 -2.72 -10.08
N PRO A 73 -17.12 -3.33 -9.57
CA PRO A 73 -17.06 -4.60 -8.83
C PRO A 73 -16.51 -5.76 -9.66
N VAL A 74 -16.76 -5.79 -10.96
CA VAL A 74 -16.21 -6.82 -11.87
C VAL A 74 -14.71 -6.67 -11.99
N ALA A 75 -14.21 -5.46 -12.24
CA ALA A 75 -12.77 -5.20 -12.31
C ALA A 75 -12.08 -5.49 -10.98
N HIS A 76 -12.68 -5.10 -9.85
CA HIS A 76 -12.19 -5.43 -8.51
C HIS A 76 -12.03 -6.94 -8.33
N SER A 77 -13.03 -7.74 -8.72
CA SER A 77 -12.98 -9.21 -8.60
C SER A 77 -11.84 -9.81 -9.41
N ILE A 78 -11.68 -9.39 -10.67
CA ILE A 78 -10.62 -9.87 -11.56
C ILE A 78 -9.23 -9.51 -11.00
N ILE A 79 -9.04 -8.26 -10.61
CA ILE A 79 -7.77 -7.77 -10.07
C ILE A 79 -7.42 -8.51 -8.78
N LEU A 80 -8.39 -8.66 -7.87
CA LEU A 80 -8.15 -9.33 -6.59
C LEU A 80 -7.83 -10.82 -6.75
N GLN A 81 -8.47 -11.52 -7.68
CA GLN A 81 -8.15 -12.92 -7.97
C GLN A 81 -6.72 -13.08 -8.45
N GLN A 82 -6.22 -12.17 -9.28
CA GLN A 82 -4.86 -12.23 -9.83
C GLN A 82 -3.79 -11.77 -8.83
N LEU A 83 -4.12 -10.78 -8.01
CA LEU A 83 -3.20 -10.16 -7.06
C LEU A 83 -3.44 -10.59 -5.60
N TYR A 84 -4.22 -11.65 -5.38
CA TYR A 84 -4.58 -12.12 -4.04
C TYR A 84 -3.36 -12.28 -3.12
N LEU A 85 -2.32 -12.98 -3.57
CA LEU A 85 -1.15 -13.24 -2.75
C LEU A 85 -0.34 -11.97 -2.42
N PRO A 86 0.03 -11.11 -3.39
CA PRO A 86 0.73 -9.87 -3.06
C PRO A 86 -0.13 -8.91 -2.22
N VAL A 87 -1.44 -8.87 -2.41
CA VAL A 87 -2.35 -8.09 -1.54
C VAL A 87 -2.30 -8.62 -0.11
N ALA A 88 -2.36 -9.93 0.10
CA ALA A 88 -2.29 -10.52 1.44
C ALA A 88 -0.94 -10.22 2.12
N VAL A 89 0.17 -10.30 1.38
CA VAL A 89 1.51 -9.94 1.89
C VAL A 89 1.61 -8.45 2.22
N MET A 90 1.07 -7.59 1.36
CA MET A 90 1.00 -6.15 1.61
C MET A 90 0.24 -5.83 2.91
N LEU A 91 -0.96 -6.40 3.08
CA LEU A 91 -1.77 -6.19 4.28
C LEU A 91 -1.05 -6.70 5.54
N ALA A 92 -0.41 -7.87 5.49
CA ALA A 92 0.40 -8.35 6.60
C ALA A 92 1.56 -7.38 6.92
N GLY A 93 2.22 -6.83 5.91
CA GLY A 93 3.25 -5.82 6.06
C GLY A 93 2.74 -4.54 6.73
N LEU A 94 1.59 -4.02 6.30
CA LEU A 94 0.97 -2.83 6.89
C LEU A 94 0.55 -3.07 8.35
N ILE A 95 0.01 -4.25 8.67
CA ILE A 95 -0.33 -4.62 10.06
C ILE A 95 0.93 -4.65 10.93
N ILE A 96 2.00 -5.31 10.48
CA ILE A 96 3.27 -5.38 11.22
C ILE A 96 3.83 -3.97 11.42
N ARG A 97 3.77 -3.12 10.40
CA ARG A 97 4.22 -1.73 10.44
C ARG A 97 3.45 -0.92 11.49
N GLY A 98 2.11 -0.95 11.45
CA GLY A 98 1.26 -0.23 12.40
C GLY A 98 1.49 -0.66 13.84
N VAL A 99 1.49 -1.97 14.10
CA VAL A 99 1.76 -2.53 15.43
C VAL A 99 3.16 -2.11 15.92
N SER A 100 4.16 -2.21 15.06
CA SER A 100 5.55 -1.86 15.42
C SER A 100 5.70 -0.38 15.74
N PHE A 101 5.03 0.50 15.01
CA PHE A 101 5.03 1.93 15.26
C PHE A 101 4.47 2.26 16.64
N ASP A 102 3.29 1.74 16.98
CA ASP A 102 2.63 1.99 18.26
C ASP A 102 3.42 1.46 19.44
N PHE A 103 3.95 0.25 19.33
CA PHE A 103 4.75 -0.33 20.41
C PHE A 103 6.10 0.37 20.58
N ARG A 104 6.75 0.76 19.47
CA ARG A 104 8.02 1.49 19.53
C ARG A 104 7.92 2.80 20.29
N THR A 105 6.85 3.55 20.09
CA THR A 105 6.65 4.85 20.77
C THR A 105 6.53 4.72 22.29
N LYS A 106 6.08 3.56 22.76
CA LYS A 106 5.86 3.25 24.18
C LYS A 106 7.00 2.41 24.78
N ALA A 107 7.90 1.87 23.96
CA ALA A 107 8.95 0.95 24.37
C ALA A 107 10.11 1.66 25.10
N PRO A 108 10.73 1.02 26.10
CA PRO A 108 11.99 1.49 26.68
C PRO A 108 13.12 1.42 25.65
N SER A 109 14.16 2.24 25.83
CA SER A 109 15.23 2.44 24.83
C SER A 109 15.92 1.14 24.37
N HIS A 110 16.05 0.14 25.24
CA HIS A 110 16.68 -1.14 24.90
C HIS A 110 15.81 -2.04 24.00
N GLU A 111 14.51 -1.82 23.92
CA GLU A 111 13.58 -2.59 23.08
C GLU A 111 13.28 -1.90 21.76
N LYS A 112 13.51 -0.60 21.63
CA LYS A 112 13.22 0.17 20.41
C LYS A 112 13.82 -0.45 19.15
N THR A 113 15.03 -1.03 19.25
CA THR A 113 15.70 -1.65 18.10
C THR A 113 14.92 -2.86 17.53
N ARG A 114 14.21 -3.62 18.37
CA ARG A 114 13.38 -4.74 17.89
C ARG A 114 12.17 -4.24 17.13
N TRP A 115 11.54 -3.18 17.62
CA TRP A 115 10.40 -2.55 16.94
C TRP A 115 10.82 -1.81 15.67
N ASP A 116 12.02 -1.20 15.66
CA ASP A 116 12.61 -0.64 14.44
C ASP A 116 12.79 -1.70 13.34
N LEU A 117 13.26 -2.90 13.72
CA LEU A 117 13.41 -4.00 12.76
C LEU A 117 12.06 -4.50 12.25
N ALA A 118 11.06 -4.65 13.12
CA ALA A 118 9.73 -5.07 12.73
C ALA A 118 9.05 -4.02 11.82
N PHE A 119 9.20 -2.73 12.13
CA PHE A 119 8.72 -1.63 11.29
C PHE A 119 9.38 -1.64 9.90
N ASN A 120 10.69 -1.89 9.85
CA ASN A 120 11.42 -2.01 8.59
C ASN A 120 10.94 -3.22 7.76
N LEU A 121 10.78 -4.39 8.38
CA LEU A 121 10.29 -5.59 7.71
C LEU A 121 8.88 -5.38 7.16
N GLY A 122 7.97 -4.79 7.93
CA GLY A 122 6.63 -4.45 7.48
C GLY A 122 6.64 -3.47 6.29
N SER A 123 7.50 -2.44 6.36
CA SER A 123 7.66 -1.47 5.27
C SER A 123 8.23 -2.11 4.00
N LEU A 124 9.21 -3.01 4.12
CA LEU A 124 9.76 -3.76 2.97
C LEU A 124 8.71 -4.68 2.35
N MET A 125 7.94 -5.42 3.17
CA MET A 125 6.87 -6.29 2.68
C MET A 125 5.83 -5.48 1.90
N ALA A 126 5.37 -4.36 2.45
CA ALA A 126 4.40 -3.49 1.79
C ALA A 126 4.95 -2.93 0.48
N THR A 127 6.15 -2.34 0.49
CA THR A 127 6.77 -1.71 -0.69
C THR A 127 7.02 -2.72 -1.81
N LEU A 128 7.58 -3.90 -1.49
CA LEU A 128 7.86 -4.92 -2.51
C LEU A 128 6.57 -5.50 -3.11
N SER A 129 5.55 -5.71 -2.28
CA SER A 129 4.24 -6.17 -2.77
C SER A 129 3.59 -5.15 -3.68
N GLN A 130 3.62 -3.87 -3.33
CA GLN A 130 3.07 -2.80 -4.16
C GLN A 130 3.83 -2.65 -5.48
N GLY A 131 5.17 -2.69 -5.42
CA GLY A 131 6.01 -2.67 -6.63
C GLY A 131 5.72 -3.85 -7.56
N TYR A 132 5.55 -5.05 -6.99
CA TYR A 132 5.16 -6.23 -7.77
C TYR A 132 3.78 -6.07 -8.41
N MET A 133 2.77 -5.61 -7.65
CA MET A 133 1.43 -5.38 -8.18
C MET A 133 1.41 -4.34 -9.30
N LEU A 134 2.16 -3.25 -9.13
CA LEU A 134 2.31 -2.23 -10.17
C LEU A 134 2.99 -2.80 -11.41
N GLY A 135 4.04 -3.60 -11.25
CA GLY A 135 4.72 -4.29 -12.34
C GLY A 135 3.77 -5.20 -13.12
N GLN A 136 2.96 -6.01 -12.44
CA GLN A 136 1.95 -6.87 -13.06
C GLN A 136 0.90 -6.05 -13.82
N PHE A 137 0.48 -4.92 -13.28
CA PHE A 137 -0.47 -4.04 -13.95
C PHE A 137 0.10 -3.42 -15.23
N ILE A 138 1.36 -2.96 -15.23
CA ILE A 138 2.02 -2.33 -16.38
C ILE A 138 2.31 -3.34 -17.48
N THR A 139 2.75 -4.55 -17.13
CA THR A 139 3.08 -5.61 -18.12
C THR A 139 1.83 -6.29 -18.70
N GLY A 140 0.66 -5.86 -18.26
CA GLY A 140 -0.60 -6.54 -18.51
C GLY A 140 -0.57 -7.94 -17.89
N PHE A 141 -1.54 -8.35 -17.13
CA PHE A 141 -1.61 -9.68 -16.50
C PHE A 141 -1.36 -10.79 -17.54
N THR A 142 -0.10 -10.87 -17.96
CA THR A 142 0.40 -11.55 -19.15
C THR A 142 0.15 -13.05 -18.98
N SER A 143 -0.86 -13.57 -19.51
CA SER A 143 -1.20 -14.95 -19.86
C SER A 143 -2.60 -15.40 -19.47
N SER A 144 -3.26 -14.82 -18.47
CA SER A 144 -4.58 -15.30 -18.06
C SER A 144 -5.73 -14.60 -18.78
N ILE A 145 -5.55 -13.36 -19.19
CA ILE A 145 -6.60 -12.61 -19.93
C ILE A 145 -6.64 -13.04 -21.39
N GLU A 146 -5.50 -13.28 -22.04
CA GLU A 146 -5.46 -13.79 -23.42
C GLU A 146 -6.14 -15.15 -23.54
N SER A 147 -5.88 -16.08 -22.61
CA SER A 147 -6.51 -17.40 -22.64
C SER A 147 -8.03 -17.35 -22.39
N THR A 148 -8.50 -16.42 -21.57
CA THR A 148 -9.94 -16.28 -21.27
C THR A 148 -10.68 -15.56 -22.41
N MET A 149 -10.08 -14.56 -23.04
CA MET A 149 -10.67 -13.91 -24.21
C MET A 149 -10.72 -14.83 -25.44
N PHE A 150 -9.68 -15.64 -25.67
CA PHE A 150 -9.67 -16.62 -26.76
C PHE A 150 -10.65 -17.79 -26.56
N SER A 151 -11.06 -18.08 -25.31
CA SER A 151 -12.06 -19.12 -25.03
C SER A 151 -13.51 -18.64 -25.12
N LEU A 152 -13.72 -17.32 -25.28
CA LEU A 152 -15.05 -16.70 -25.39
C LEU A 152 -15.36 -16.22 -26.84
N LEU A 153 -14.41 -16.37 -27.79
CA LEU A 153 -14.59 -16.16 -29.22
C LEU A 153 -14.67 -17.49 -29.97
#